data_71b2f8a5cc765c466e22f1edf49bea2d
#
_entry.id   71b2f8a5cc765c466e22f1edf49bea2d
#
_cell.length_a   1.000
_cell.length_b   1.000
_cell.length_c   1.000
_cell.angle_alpha   90.00
_cell.angle_beta   90.00
_cell.angle_gamma   90.00
#
_symmetry.space_group_name_H-M   'P 1'
#
loop_
_entity.id
_entity.type
_entity.pdbx_description
1 polymer ?
#
loop_
_entity_poly.entity_id
_entity_poly.type
_entity_poly.pdbx_seq_one_letter_code
_entity_poly.pdbx_strand_id
1 'polypeptide(L)'
;MTATLNQLMTQDSYQINGKNFTSRLLVGTGKYATNELMGECLEASGTEIVTVALRRVNLDKKGEKNLLDFIDLKKYTLLPNTAGCYSAEEAIRVAHLARATGISDFVKLEVLYDEKTLLPDPMGTLEATSVLVKEGFTVMAYTSDDPVMAQKLEQAGAHAVMPAGSPIGSGQGVLNPNNIRIILEKLKCPVLIDAGVGSASDV
;
A
#
# COMPACT_ATOMS: atom_id res chain seq x y z
N MET A 1 38.69 -9.11 23.14
CA MET A 1 37.36 -8.52 23.30
C MET A 1 36.89 -8.08 21.94
N THR A 2 36.38 -9.01 21.17
CA THR A 2 35.73 -8.77 19.88
C THR A 2 34.23 -8.86 20.11
N ALA A 3 33.62 -7.74 20.56
CA ALA A 3 32.19 -7.60 20.50
C ALA A 3 31.85 -7.62 19.01
N THR A 4 31.15 -8.67 18.62
CA THR A 4 30.78 -8.98 17.24
C THR A 4 29.95 -7.82 16.69
N LEU A 5 30.30 -7.26 15.53
CA LEU A 5 29.53 -6.28 14.75
C LEU A 5 28.04 -6.68 14.57
N ASN A 6 27.69 -7.93 14.80
CA ASN A 6 26.33 -8.46 14.74
C ASN A 6 25.41 -8.01 15.90
N GLN A 7 25.92 -7.40 16.97
CA GLN A 7 25.10 -6.89 18.08
C GLN A 7 24.68 -5.42 17.93
N LEU A 8 25.17 -4.72 16.89
CA LEU A 8 24.83 -3.32 16.63
C LEU A 8 23.82 -3.12 15.50
N MET A 9 23.44 -4.18 14.82
CA MET A 9 22.31 -4.14 13.89
C MET A 9 21.04 -4.48 14.67
N THR A 10 20.49 -3.51 15.39
CA THR A 10 19.04 -3.54 15.65
C THR A 10 18.40 -3.64 14.27
N GLN A 11 17.78 -4.78 13.97
CA GLN A 11 17.12 -5.00 12.70
C GLN A 11 16.12 -3.84 12.52
N ASP A 12 16.38 -2.97 11.54
CA ASP A 12 15.52 -1.83 11.26
C ASP A 12 14.14 -2.36 10.93
N SER A 13 13.16 -2.02 11.75
CA SER A 13 11.80 -2.53 11.64
C SER A 13 10.78 -1.44 11.89
N TYR A 14 9.62 -1.58 11.29
CA TYR A 14 8.47 -0.72 11.52
C TYR A 14 7.20 -1.57 11.72
N GLN A 15 6.16 -0.95 12.25
CA GLN A 15 4.92 -1.62 12.54
C GLN A 15 3.75 -0.98 11.81
N ILE A 16 2.87 -1.82 11.29
CA ILE A 16 1.54 -1.42 10.80
C ILE A 16 0.52 -2.23 11.58
N ASN A 17 -0.31 -1.55 12.37
CA ASN A 17 -1.33 -2.18 13.23
C ASN A 17 -0.79 -3.39 14.05
N GLY A 18 0.34 -3.20 14.71
CA GLY A 18 0.96 -4.23 15.56
C GLY A 18 1.71 -5.33 14.81
N LYS A 19 1.65 -5.40 13.49
CA LYS A 19 2.45 -6.34 12.68
C LYS A 19 3.80 -5.71 12.33
N ASN A 20 4.89 -6.43 12.61
CA ASN A 20 6.26 -5.99 12.34
C ASN A 20 6.66 -6.30 10.89
N PHE A 21 7.41 -5.38 10.30
CA PHE A 21 8.02 -5.49 8.97
C PHE A 21 9.45 -4.98 9.01
N THR A 22 10.32 -5.59 8.23
CA THR A 22 11.72 -5.22 8.07
C THR A 22 12.04 -4.68 6.68
N SER A 23 11.31 -5.14 5.66
CA SER A 23 11.46 -4.62 4.30
C SER A 23 10.71 -3.31 4.14
N ARG A 24 11.42 -2.26 3.71
CA ARG A 24 10.80 -0.95 3.40
C ARG A 24 10.22 -0.88 1.99
N LEU A 25 10.37 -1.94 1.19
CA LEU A 25 9.84 -2.02 -0.16
C LEU A 25 8.52 -2.78 -0.19
N LEU A 26 7.46 -2.14 -0.67
CA LEU A 26 6.20 -2.77 -1.01
C LEU A 26 6.13 -2.96 -2.53
N VAL A 27 5.70 -4.13 -2.99
CA VAL A 27 5.65 -4.44 -4.42
C VAL A 27 4.23 -4.77 -4.86
N GLY A 28 3.86 -4.25 -6.04
CA GLY A 28 2.57 -4.56 -6.66
C GLY A 28 2.66 -5.78 -7.58
N THR A 29 1.49 -6.31 -7.93
CA THR A 29 1.35 -7.49 -8.82
C THR A 29 0.99 -7.13 -10.26
N GLY A 30 0.94 -5.85 -10.60
CA GLY A 30 0.54 -5.39 -11.92
C GLY A 30 1.71 -5.25 -12.91
N LYS A 31 1.39 -5.41 -14.21
CA LYS A 31 2.30 -5.10 -15.33
C LYS A 31 3.46 -6.07 -15.58
N TYR A 32 3.55 -7.19 -14.90
CA TYR A 32 4.49 -8.26 -15.25
C TYR A 32 4.06 -8.99 -16.52
N ALA A 33 5.02 -9.48 -17.30
CA ALA A 33 4.75 -10.22 -18.53
C ALA A 33 4.06 -11.56 -18.23
N THR A 34 4.45 -12.22 -17.14
CA THR A 34 3.84 -13.48 -16.67
C THR A 34 3.73 -13.48 -15.14
N ASN A 35 2.88 -14.36 -14.60
CA ASN A 35 2.76 -14.52 -13.15
C ASN A 35 4.00 -15.19 -12.53
N GLU A 36 4.68 -16.05 -13.30
CA GLU A 36 5.95 -16.68 -12.89
C GLU A 36 7.02 -15.60 -12.66
N LEU A 37 7.20 -14.71 -13.64
CA LEU A 37 8.15 -13.59 -13.52
C LEU A 37 7.80 -12.67 -12.35
N MET A 38 6.50 -12.42 -12.10
CA MET A 38 6.05 -11.69 -10.93
C MET A 38 6.54 -12.38 -9.64
N GLY A 39 6.33 -13.69 -9.51
CA GLY A 39 6.77 -14.46 -8.35
C GLY A 39 8.28 -14.36 -8.12
N GLU A 40 9.09 -14.49 -9.18
CA GLU A 40 10.55 -14.32 -9.13
C GLU A 40 10.95 -12.92 -8.68
N CYS A 41 10.27 -11.88 -9.17
CA CYS A 41 10.51 -10.50 -8.77
C CYS A 41 10.14 -10.23 -7.31
N LEU A 42 9.03 -10.79 -6.82
CA LEU A 42 8.64 -10.70 -5.42
C LEU A 42 9.72 -11.33 -4.52
N GLU A 43 10.24 -12.49 -4.90
CA GLU A 43 11.32 -13.15 -4.16
C GLU A 43 12.60 -12.32 -4.17
N ALA A 44 13.04 -11.85 -5.33
CA ALA A 44 14.26 -11.07 -5.49
C ALA A 44 14.20 -9.70 -4.78
N SER A 45 13.01 -9.10 -4.65
CA SER A 45 12.81 -7.81 -4.01
C SER A 45 12.97 -7.82 -2.49
N GLY A 46 12.82 -8.99 -1.87
CA GLY A 46 12.78 -9.12 -0.41
C GLY A 46 11.59 -8.41 0.24
N THR A 47 10.55 -8.09 -0.52
CA THR A 47 9.33 -7.48 0.03
C THR A 47 8.63 -8.41 1.02
N GLU A 48 7.92 -7.83 1.98
CA GLU A 48 7.06 -8.56 2.91
C GLU A 48 5.58 -8.22 2.71
N ILE A 49 5.29 -7.13 1.96
CA ILE A 49 3.92 -6.68 1.67
C ILE A 49 3.74 -6.62 0.14
N VAL A 50 2.71 -7.32 -0.34
CA VAL A 50 2.39 -7.41 -1.76
C VAL A 50 1.02 -6.82 -2.03
N THR A 51 0.95 -5.77 -2.88
CA THR A 51 -0.33 -5.17 -3.25
C THR A 51 -1.01 -5.95 -4.37
N VAL A 52 -2.30 -6.19 -4.20
CA VAL A 52 -3.14 -6.96 -5.14
C VAL A 52 -4.39 -6.18 -5.50
N ALA A 53 -4.60 -5.94 -6.79
CA ALA A 53 -5.86 -5.39 -7.28
C ALA A 53 -6.93 -6.48 -7.27
N LEU A 54 -7.89 -6.40 -6.36
CA LEU A 54 -8.94 -7.43 -6.22
C LEU A 54 -9.72 -7.66 -7.53
N ARG A 55 -9.97 -6.60 -8.28
CA ARG A 55 -10.65 -6.68 -9.60
C ARG A 55 -9.92 -7.56 -10.63
N ARG A 56 -8.64 -7.88 -10.41
CA ARG A 56 -7.82 -8.75 -11.28
C ARG A 56 -7.74 -10.18 -10.76
N VAL A 57 -8.19 -10.43 -9.53
CA VAL A 57 -8.23 -11.78 -8.95
C VAL A 57 -9.50 -12.46 -9.43
N ASN A 58 -9.34 -13.45 -10.31
CA ASN A 58 -10.47 -14.23 -10.81
C ASN A 58 -10.82 -15.32 -9.78
N LEU A 59 -11.80 -15.05 -8.92
CA LEU A 59 -12.21 -15.95 -7.83
C LEU A 59 -13.06 -17.13 -8.34
N ASP A 60 -13.59 -17.07 -9.57
CA ASP A 60 -14.62 -17.99 -10.06
C ASP A 60 -14.11 -19.08 -11.03
N LYS A 61 -12.89 -18.97 -11.54
CA LYS A 61 -12.37 -19.95 -12.50
C LYS A 61 -11.81 -21.19 -11.81
N LYS A 62 -12.62 -22.23 -11.71
CA LYS A 62 -12.17 -23.57 -11.31
C LYS A 62 -11.28 -24.16 -12.43
N GLY A 63 -9.99 -24.37 -12.14
CA GLY A 63 -9.08 -25.14 -12.98
C GLY A 63 -8.00 -24.34 -13.74
N GLU A 64 -8.06 -23.02 -13.77
CA GLU A 64 -6.95 -22.18 -14.25
C GLU A 64 -6.17 -21.61 -13.06
N LYS A 65 -4.84 -21.56 -13.15
CA LYS A 65 -4.00 -20.90 -12.15
C LYS A 65 -4.38 -19.42 -12.05
N ASN A 66 -4.64 -19.00 -10.83
CA ASN A 66 -5.00 -17.64 -10.48
C ASN A 66 -3.73 -16.89 -10.04
N LEU A 67 -3.75 -15.57 -10.06
CA LEU A 67 -2.66 -14.70 -9.60
C LEU A 67 -2.16 -15.10 -8.20
N LEU A 68 -3.07 -15.45 -7.29
CA LEU A 68 -2.74 -15.83 -5.91
C LEU A 68 -1.98 -17.15 -5.80
N ASP A 69 -2.07 -18.05 -6.80
CA ASP A 69 -1.33 -19.31 -6.81
C ASP A 69 0.19 -19.11 -6.98
N PHE A 70 0.60 -17.92 -7.38
CA PHE A 70 2.00 -17.51 -7.57
C PHE A 70 2.55 -16.68 -6.40
N ILE A 71 1.75 -16.50 -5.33
CA ILE A 71 2.12 -15.72 -4.15
C ILE A 71 2.06 -16.61 -2.93
N ASP A 72 3.17 -16.78 -2.23
CA ASP A 72 3.19 -17.54 -0.98
C ASP A 72 2.53 -16.75 0.15
N LEU A 73 1.27 -17.08 0.46
CA LEU A 73 0.48 -16.43 1.51
C LEU A 73 1.03 -16.62 2.93
N LYS A 74 1.99 -17.53 3.13
CA LYS A 74 2.67 -17.70 4.41
C LYS A 74 3.83 -16.72 4.56
N LYS A 75 4.42 -16.33 3.45
CA LYS A 75 5.58 -15.43 3.38
C LYS A 75 5.15 -13.97 3.30
N TYR A 76 4.16 -13.67 2.46
CA TYR A 76 3.76 -12.31 2.15
C TYR A 76 2.47 -11.89 2.87
N THR A 77 2.45 -10.65 3.33
CA THR A 77 1.22 -9.98 3.75
C THR A 77 0.55 -9.43 2.50
N LEU A 78 -0.65 -9.91 2.18
CA LEU A 78 -1.41 -9.34 1.09
C LEU A 78 -2.04 -8.02 1.51
N LEU A 79 -1.93 -7.04 0.61
CA LEU A 79 -2.51 -5.72 0.72
C LEU A 79 -3.45 -5.49 -0.47
N PRO A 80 -4.72 -5.95 -0.37
CA PRO A 80 -5.73 -5.65 -1.38
C PRO A 80 -5.90 -4.15 -1.53
N ASN A 81 -6.01 -3.66 -2.78
CA ASN A 81 -6.29 -2.26 -3.05
C ASN A 81 -7.70 -2.03 -3.61
N THR A 82 -8.20 -0.83 -3.42
CA THR A 82 -9.49 -0.38 -3.97
C THR A 82 -9.31 0.40 -5.28
N ALA A 83 -8.23 0.13 -6.01
CA ALA A 83 -7.91 0.80 -7.27
C ALA A 83 -9.06 0.80 -8.26
N GLY A 84 -9.30 1.95 -8.88
CA GLY A 84 -10.41 2.16 -9.81
C GLY A 84 -11.75 2.40 -9.12
N CYS A 85 -11.79 2.77 -7.85
CA CYS A 85 -12.96 3.31 -7.17
C CYS A 85 -12.93 4.83 -7.22
N TYR A 86 -14.07 5.43 -7.58
CA TYR A 86 -14.23 6.88 -7.75
C TYR A 86 -15.19 7.49 -6.71
N SER A 87 -15.55 6.72 -5.69
CA SER A 87 -16.29 7.20 -4.54
C SER A 87 -15.90 6.42 -3.28
N ALA A 88 -16.13 7.03 -2.11
CA ALA A 88 -15.94 6.37 -0.81
C ALA A 88 -16.75 5.09 -0.71
N GLU A 89 -18.02 5.12 -1.14
CA GLU A 89 -18.94 3.96 -1.11
C GLU A 89 -18.39 2.79 -1.94
N GLU A 90 -17.89 3.05 -3.15
CA GLU A 90 -17.28 2.00 -3.98
C GLU A 90 -16.05 1.38 -3.32
N ALA A 91 -15.16 2.22 -2.76
CA ALA A 91 -13.95 1.77 -2.10
C ALA A 91 -14.28 0.90 -0.86
N ILE A 92 -15.24 1.33 -0.04
CA ILE A 92 -15.72 0.57 1.12
C ILE A 92 -16.27 -0.79 0.67
N ARG A 93 -17.11 -0.81 -0.38
CA ARG A 93 -17.68 -2.06 -0.92
C ARG A 93 -16.58 -3.01 -1.42
N VAL A 94 -15.58 -2.50 -2.13
CA VAL A 94 -14.45 -3.32 -2.62
C VAL A 94 -13.61 -3.85 -1.47
N ALA A 95 -13.37 -3.05 -0.42
CA ALA A 95 -12.68 -3.51 0.79
C ALA A 95 -13.45 -4.65 1.48
N HIS A 96 -14.77 -4.55 1.61
CA HIS A 96 -15.60 -5.63 2.16
C HIS A 96 -15.53 -6.91 1.31
N LEU A 97 -15.54 -6.78 -0.01
CA LEU A 97 -15.39 -7.93 -0.90
C LEU A 97 -14.01 -8.61 -0.70
N ALA A 98 -12.94 -7.82 -0.57
CA ALA A 98 -11.62 -8.36 -0.28
C ALA A 98 -11.61 -9.15 1.05
N ARG A 99 -12.17 -8.60 2.12
CA ARG A 99 -12.28 -9.28 3.42
C ARG A 99 -13.12 -10.54 3.35
N ALA A 100 -14.24 -10.51 2.62
CA ALA A 100 -15.13 -11.65 2.47
C ALA A 100 -14.46 -12.87 1.80
N THR A 101 -13.42 -12.65 1.01
CA THR A 101 -12.60 -13.74 0.44
C THR A 101 -11.64 -14.38 1.45
N GLY A 102 -11.50 -13.81 2.64
CA GLY A 102 -10.56 -14.25 3.66
C GLY A 102 -9.08 -13.96 3.37
N ILE A 103 -8.79 -13.14 2.34
CA ILE A 103 -7.42 -12.88 1.90
C ILE A 103 -6.66 -12.02 2.90
N SER A 104 -7.27 -10.92 3.39
CA SER A 104 -6.60 -9.99 4.30
C SER A 104 -7.58 -9.02 4.94
N ASP A 105 -7.25 -8.57 6.17
CA ASP A 105 -7.88 -7.42 6.82
C ASP A 105 -7.16 -6.10 6.51
N PHE A 106 -6.02 -6.16 5.84
CA PHE A 106 -5.33 -4.98 5.32
C PHE A 106 -6.05 -4.46 4.07
N VAL A 107 -6.06 -3.16 3.90
CA VAL A 107 -6.53 -2.51 2.67
C VAL A 107 -5.66 -1.31 2.32
N LYS A 108 -5.16 -1.27 1.10
CA LYS A 108 -4.65 -0.05 0.48
C LYS A 108 -5.83 0.70 -0.08
N LEU A 109 -6.26 1.72 0.68
CA LEU A 109 -7.44 2.50 0.33
C LEU A 109 -7.10 3.55 -0.71
N GLU A 110 -7.72 3.44 -1.86
CA GLU A 110 -7.63 4.37 -2.98
C GLU A 110 -9.05 4.83 -3.34
N VAL A 111 -9.31 6.13 -3.24
CA VAL A 111 -10.48 6.78 -3.86
C VAL A 111 -9.90 7.78 -4.87
N LEU A 112 -10.22 7.61 -6.14
CA LEU A 112 -9.68 8.42 -7.21
C LEU A 112 -10.65 9.53 -7.60
N TYR A 113 -10.11 10.70 -7.93
CA TYR A 113 -10.93 11.81 -8.37
C TYR A 113 -11.28 11.70 -9.85
N ASP A 114 -10.32 11.27 -10.68
CA ASP A 114 -10.48 11.28 -12.14
C ASP A 114 -9.72 10.11 -12.78
N GLU A 115 -10.33 9.57 -13.83
CA GLU A 115 -9.88 8.36 -14.52
C GLU A 115 -8.59 8.54 -15.32
N LYS A 116 -8.29 9.79 -15.76
CA LYS A 116 -7.12 10.06 -16.60
C LYS A 116 -5.87 10.31 -15.78
N THR A 117 -6.00 11.07 -14.69
CA THR A 117 -4.87 11.45 -13.85
C THR A 117 -4.59 10.46 -12.73
N LEU A 118 -5.60 9.68 -12.32
CA LEU A 118 -5.56 8.76 -11.19
C LEU A 118 -5.12 9.44 -9.88
N LEU A 119 -5.32 10.77 -9.80
CA LEU A 119 -5.07 11.50 -8.57
C LEU A 119 -6.10 11.14 -7.50
N PRO A 120 -5.71 11.11 -6.22
CA PRO A 120 -6.62 10.77 -5.15
C PRO A 120 -7.69 11.84 -4.94
N ASP A 121 -8.89 11.40 -4.55
CA ASP A 121 -9.90 12.24 -3.90
C ASP A 121 -9.65 12.26 -2.39
N PRO A 122 -9.12 13.37 -1.84
CA PRO A 122 -8.77 13.42 -0.42
C PRO A 122 -9.99 13.30 0.49
N MET A 123 -11.13 13.85 0.09
CA MET A 123 -12.35 13.84 0.91
C MET A 123 -13.00 12.47 0.92
N GLY A 124 -13.12 11.84 -0.24
CA GLY A 124 -13.61 10.45 -0.35
C GLY A 124 -12.69 9.46 0.38
N THR A 125 -11.38 9.67 0.31
CA THR A 125 -10.40 8.85 1.05
C THR A 125 -10.58 9.01 2.56
N LEU A 126 -10.78 10.24 3.06
CA LEU A 126 -10.99 10.51 4.48
C LEU A 126 -12.28 9.87 5.00
N GLU A 127 -13.37 9.99 4.22
CA GLU A 127 -14.65 9.36 4.53
C GLU A 127 -14.52 7.84 4.62
N ALA A 128 -13.99 7.20 3.59
CA ALA A 128 -13.80 5.75 3.55
C ALA A 128 -12.86 5.26 4.65
N THR A 129 -11.78 6.00 4.97
CA THR A 129 -10.87 5.69 6.09
C THR A 129 -11.65 5.62 7.39
N SER A 130 -12.49 6.63 7.68
CA SER A 130 -13.24 6.72 8.93
C SER A 130 -14.22 5.55 9.11
N VAL A 131 -14.80 5.05 8.02
CA VAL A 131 -15.71 3.90 8.03
C VAL A 131 -14.92 2.61 8.23
N LEU A 132 -13.95 2.35 7.39
CA LEU A 132 -13.21 1.08 7.38
C LEU A 132 -12.41 0.85 8.67
N VAL A 133 -11.84 1.91 9.27
CA VAL A 133 -11.16 1.81 10.57
C VAL A 133 -12.14 1.39 11.68
N LYS A 134 -13.34 1.97 11.74
CA LYS A 134 -14.37 1.59 12.72
C LYS A 134 -14.82 0.14 12.56
N GLU A 135 -14.75 -0.38 11.35
CA GLU A 135 -15.08 -1.77 11.02
C GLU A 135 -13.91 -2.74 11.23
N GLY A 136 -12.78 -2.25 11.77
CA GLY A 136 -11.63 -3.06 12.12
C GLY A 136 -10.71 -3.44 10.95
N PHE A 137 -10.74 -2.69 9.84
CA PHE A 137 -9.72 -2.83 8.79
C PHE A 137 -8.40 -2.19 9.19
N THR A 138 -7.31 -2.79 8.75
CA THR A 138 -6.00 -2.14 8.76
C THR A 138 -5.87 -1.28 7.52
N VAL A 139 -6.16 0.02 7.65
CA VAL A 139 -6.23 0.96 6.54
C VAL A 139 -4.88 1.62 6.29
N MET A 140 -4.38 1.50 5.06
CA MET A 140 -3.25 2.23 4.51
C MET A 140 -3.79 3.17 3.44
N ALA A 141 -3.80 4.48 3.73
CA ALA A 141 -4.56 5.46 2.95
C ALA A 141 -3.67 6.14 1.90
N TYR A 142 -3.96 5.92 0.62
CA TYR A 142 -3.35 6.64 -0.50
C TYR A 142 -3.90 8.08 -0.57
N THR A 143 -3.00 9.06 -0.71
CA THR A 143 -3.36 10.48 -0.76
C THR A 143 -2.34 11.29 -1.56
N SER A 144 -2.61 12.58 -1.74
CA SER A 144 -1.62 13.53 -2.21
C SER A 144 -0.54 13.82 -1.17
N ASP A 145 0.47 14.60 -1.55
CA ASP A 145 1.53 15.07 -0.67
C ASP A 145 1.12 16.27 0.24
N ASP A 146 -0.19 16.44 0.50
CA ASP A 146 -0.70 17.48 1.39
C ASP A 146 -0.52 17.09 2.88
N PRO A 147 0.32 17.82 3.65
CA PRO A 147 0.57 17.50 5.05
C PRO A 147 -0.67 17.64 5.95
N VAL A 148 -1.63 18.51 5.58
CA VAL A 148 -2.86 18.70 6.37
C VAL A 148 -3.79 17.50 6.17
N MET A 149 -3.93 17.03 4.94
CA MET A 149 -4.74 15.84 4.66
C MET A 149 -4.12 14.58 5.28
N ALA A 150 -2.80 14.45 5.22
CA ALA A 150 -2.08 13.34 5.86
C ALA A 150 -2.39 13.26 7.37
N GLN A 151 -2.37 14.41 8.07
CA GLN A 151 -2.73 14.48 9.50
C GLN A 151 -4.21 14.11 9.75
N LYS A 152 -5.12 14.55 8.88
CA LYS A 152 -6.55 14.18 9.00
C LYS A 152 -6.78 12.69 8.82
N LEU A 153 -6.07 12.05 7.90
CA LEU A 153 -6.14 10.60 7.70
C LEU A 153 -5.62 9.84 8.92
N GLU A 154 -4.49 10.26 9.51
CA GLU A 154 -4.02 9.67 10.78
C GLU A 154 -5.03 9.87 11.90
N GLN A 155 -5.61 11.06 12.05
CA GLN A 155 -6.64 11.35 13.06
C GLN A 155 -7.92 10.52 12.85
N ALA A 156 -8.25 10.17 11.60
CA ALA A 156 -9.33 9.25 11.27
C ALA A 156 -9.00 7.78 11.58
N GLY A 157 -7.76 7.50 11.99
CA GLY A 157 -7.29 6.18 12.40
C GLY A 157 -6.56 5.39 11.30
N ALA A 158 -6.13 6.01 10.21
CA ALA A 158 -5.29 5.33 9.23
C ALA A 158 -4.06 4.73 9.91
N HIS A 159 -3.77 3.46 9.61
CA HIS A 159 -2.64 2.74 10.17
C HIS A 159 -1.32 3.04 9.47
N ALA A 160 -1.41 3.56 8.25
CA ALA A 160 -0.32 4.15 7.49
C ALA A 160 -0.90 5.19 6.51
N VAL A 161 -0.10 6.21 6.18
CA VAL A 161 -0.45 7.19 5.15
C VAL A 161 0.52 7.04 3.98
N MET A 162 -0.04 7.03 2.77
CA MET A 162 0.69 6.74 1.55
C MET A 162 0.62 7.96 0.60
N PRO A 163 1.43 9.02 0.83
CA PRO A 163 1.45 10.17 -0.05
C PRO A 163 2.06 9.82 -1.41
N ALA A 164 1.49 10.33 -2.49
CA ALA A 164 2.09 10.24 -3.81
C ALA A 164 3.40 11.04 -3.86
N GLY A 165 4.48 10.46 -4.36
CA GLY A 165 5.71 11.18 -4.67
C GLY A 165 5.52 12.08 -5.90
N SER A 166 4.89 11.53 -6.93
CA SER A 166 4.46 12.21 -8.17
C SER A 166 3.34 11.41 -8.81
N PRO A 167 2.67 11.92 -9.86
CA PRO A 167 1.59 11.20 -10.52
C PRO A 167 2.02 9.80 -10.96
N ILE A 168 1.13 8.82 -10.76
CA ILE A 168 1.39 7.42 -11.13
C ILE A 168 1.81 7.32 -12.61
N GLY A 169 2.86 6.54 -12.87
CA GLY A 169 3.41 6.35 -14.22
C GLY A 169 4.33 7.46 -14.71
N SER A 170 4.51 8.55 -13.95
CA SER A 170 5.39 9.67 -14.35
C SER A 170 6.88 9.34 -14.20
N GLY A 171 7.25 8.49 -13.26
CA GLY A 171 8.65 8.16 -12.96
C GLY A 171 9.50 9.36 -12.50
N GLN A 172 8.85 10.38 -11.89
CA GLN A 172 9.51 11.64 -11.51
C GLN A 172 10.02 11.65 -10.07
N GLY A 173 9.90 10.53 -9.35
CA GLY A 173 10.31 10.45 -7.96
C GLY A 173 9.45 11.32 -7.04
N VAL A 174 10.08 11.94 -6.03
CA VAL A 174 9.42 12.84 -5.07
C VAL A 174 9.54 14.28 -5.55
N LEU A 175 8.45 14.86 -6.07
CA LEU A 175 8.43 16.23 -6.60
C LEU A 175 8.48 17.29 -5.51
N ASN A 176 7.89 17.02 -4.35
CA ASN A 176 7.83 17.98 -3.25
C ASN A 176 8.42 17.38 -1.95
N PRO A 177 9.75 17.28 -1.85
CA PRO A 177 10.40 16.71 -0.67
C PRO A 177 10.12 17.51 0.60
N ASN A 178 9.80 18.81 0.52
CA ASN A 178 9.46 19.61 1.70
C ASN A 178 8.13 19.16 2.33
N ASN A 179 7.11 18.90 1.53
CA ASN A 179 5.83 18.40 2.04
C ASN A 179 6.01 17.00 2.65
N ILE A 180 6.75 16.11 1.99
CA ILE A 180 7.05 14.77 2.52
C ILE A 180 7.78 14.88 3.86
N ARG A 181 8.78 15.77 3.99
CA ARG A 181 9.46 16.01 5.27
C ARG A 181 8.49 16.47 6.36
N ILE A 182 7.60 17.41 6.04
CA ILE A 182 6.59 17.89 6.99
C ILE A 182 5.65 16.74 7.41
N ILE A 183 5.23 15.88 6.48
CA ILE A 183 4.41 14.71 6.77
C ILE A 183 5.15 13.78 7.75
N LEU A 184 6.41 13.45 7.47
CA LEU A 184 7.24 12.60 8.32
C LEU A 184 7.45 13.17 9.73
N GLU A 185 7.58 14.51 9.85
CA GLU A 185 7.72 15.19 11.15
C GLU A 185 6.42 15.25 11.97
N LYS A 186 5.26 15.20 11.31
CA LYS A 186 3.95 15.40 11.95
C LYS A 186 3.23 14.10 12.29
N LEU A 187 3.37 13.07 11.48
CA LEU A 187 2.68 11.80 11.67
C LEU A 187 3.46 10.88 12.61
N LYS A 188 2.71 10.07 13.35
CA LYS A 188 3.24 8.99 14.19
C LYS A 188 3.10 7.63 13.51
N CYS A 189 2.10 7.48 12.64
CA CYS A 189 1.94 6.27 11.85
C CYS A 189 3.00 6.20 10.73
N PRO A 190 3.30 5.00 10.21
CA PRO A 190 4.18 4.83 9.06
C PRO A 190 3.75 5.66 7.86
N VAL A 191 4.73 6.24 7.17
CA VAL A 191 4.55 6.97 5.92
C VAL A 191 5.24 6.18 4.81
N LEU A 192 4.50 5.88 3.74
CA LEU A 192 5.00 5.13 2.59
C LEU A 192 4.82 5.97 1.33
N ILE A 193 5.89 6.29 0.65
CA ILE A 193 5.79 7.00 -0.63
C ILE A 193 5.16 6.06 -1.66
N ASP A 194 4.04 6.50 -2.20
CA ASP A 194 3.31 5.80 -3.25
C ASP A 194 3.38 6.57 -4.55
N ALA A 195 3.32 5.87 -5.67
CA ALA A 195 3.34 6.44 -7.01
C ALA A 195 4.58 7.31 -7.36
N GLY A 196 4.90 7.37 -8.63
CA GLY A 196 5.94 8.22 -9.17
C GLY A 196 7.37 7.72 -9.04
N VAL A 197 7.64 6.66 -8.29
CA VAL A 197 8.97 6.02 -8.23
C VAL A 197 9.29 5.46 -9.62
N GLY A 198 10.39 5.89 -10.22
CA GLY A 198 10.77 5.56 -11.59
C GLY A 198 12.07 4.76 -11.70
N SER A 199 12.91 4.83 -10.69
CA SER A 199 14.22 4.18 -10.69
C SER A 199 14.60 3.67 -9.31
N ALA A 200 15.60 2.79 -9.25
CA ALA A 200 16.15 2.31 -7.98
C ALA A 200 16.76 3.43 -7.13
N SER A 201 17.18 4.53 -7.74
CA SER A 201 17.72 5.69 -7.02
C SER A 201 16.65 6.55 -6.34
N ASP A 202 15.38 6.37 -6.69
CA ASP A 202 14.27 7.07 -6.02
C ASP A 202 13.89 6.38 -4.70
N VAL A 203 14.26 5.11 -4.55
CA VAL A 203 14.01 4.29 -3.37
C VAL A 203 15.12 4.47 -2.33
#